data_bb6992bc93e9ad40271790a6ab667f60
#
_entry.id   bb6992bc93e9ad40271790a6ab667f60
#
_cell.length_a   1.000
_cell.length_b   1.000
_cell.length_c   1.000
_cell.angle_alpha   90.00
_cell.angle_beta   90.00
_cell.angle_gamma   90.00
#
_symmetry.space_group_name_H-M   'P 1'
#
loop_
_entity.id
_entity.type
_entity.pdbx_description
1 polymer ?
#
loop_
_entity_poly.entity_id
_entity_poly.type
_entity_poly.pdbx_seq_one_letter_code
_entity_poly.pdbx_strand_id
1 'polypeptide(L)'
;MNLAEVSNSCVPLEALWGRPGRQIVEQLLDVHTPEGALRLFQGFLLKRVATTRRPHPGTVRAVREILKHRGLVSVSDLARTVGWSERTLERRFAQEVGLSPKLLSQTARFHCLLACVSPERKEKWASLAWDCGFADQAHLAREVNRFAGSSPMRLFDKELALARMLLSPERLRAYLPQIDKS
;
A
#
# COMPACT_ATOMS: atom_id res chain seq x y z
N MET A 1 5.76 15.26 13.08
CA MET A 1 5.10 13.99 13.38
C MET A 1 5.73 12.92 12.49
N ASN A 2 6.20 11.84 13.07
CA ASN A 2 6.77 10.71 12.34
C ASN A 2 5.61 9.83 11.88
N LEU A 3 5.56 9.45 10.60
CA LEU A 3 4.49 8.61 10.06
C LEU A 3 4.37 7.25 10.77
N ALA A 4 5.49 6.72 11.29
CA ALA A 4 5.47 5.48 12.07
C ALA A 4 4.66 5.60 13.37
N GLU A 5 4.53 6.79 13.97
CA GLU A 5 3.79 7.01 15.21
C GLU A 5 2.28 6.93 15.05
N VAL A 6 1.79 7.12 13.83
CA VAL A 6 0.36 7.05 13.49
C VAL A 6 -0.02 5.75 12.74
N SER A 7 0.96 4.88 12.49
CA SER A 7 0.71 3.58 11.88
C SER A 7 -0.19 2.73 12.78
N ASN A 8 -1.20 2.09 12.20
CA ASN A 8 -2.20 1.25 12.87
C ASN A 8 -3.04 1.95 13.95
N SER A 9 -3.16 3.30 13.88
CA SER A 9 -4.02 4.06 14.77
C SER A 9 -5.06 4.88 13.99
N CYS A 10 -6.24 5.04 14.58
CA CYS A 10 -7.24 6.00 14.12
C CYS A 10 -6.89 7.35 14.70
N VAL A 11 -6.49 8.29 13.85
CA VAL A 11 -6.13 9.65 14.29
C VAL A 11 -7.10 10.65 13.64
N PRO A 12 -7.72 11.55 14.43
CA PRO A 12 -8.58 12.58 13.86
C PRO A 12 -7.81 13.45 12.85
N LEU A 13 -8.44 13.82 11.73
CA LEU A 13 -7.81 14.66 10.71
C LEU A 13 -7.34 16.01 11.24
N GLU A 14 -8.01 16.52 12.26
CA GLU A 14 -7.60 17.74 12.98
C GLU A 14 -6.27 17.56 13.72
N ALA A 15 -6.04 16.40 14.34
CA ALA A 15 -4.77 16.11 15.00
C ALA A 15 -3.60 15.99 14.00
N LEU A 16 -3.89 15.57 12.75
CA LEU A 16 -2.89 15.47 11.69
C LEU A 16 -2.60 16.82 11.01
N TRP A 17 -3.64 17.60 10.74
CA TRP A 17 -3.55 18.79 9.89
C TRP A 17 -4.09 20.07 10.52
N GLY A 18 -4.45 20.05 11.81
CA GLY A 18 -4.95 21.20 12.51
C GLY A 18 -6.26 21.74 11.92
N ARG A 19 -6.36 23.07 11.84
CA ARG A 19 -7.55 23.75 11.32
C ARG A 19 -8.00 23.26 9.92
N PRO A 20 -7.12 23.04 8.92
CA PRO A 20 -7.52 22.44 7.65
C PRO A 20 -8.14 21.05 7.77
N GLY A 21 -7.67 20.23 8.73
CA GLY A 21 -8.25 18.91 9.00
C GLY A 21 -9.67 19.00 9.58
N ARG A 22 -9.93 19.95 10.45
CA ARG A 22 -11.28 20.23 10.96
C ARG A 22 -12.21 20.70 9.85
N GLN A 23 -11.79 21.68 9.05
CA GLN A 23 -12.59 22.24 7.97
C GLN A 23 -13.02 21.20 6.93
N ILE A 24 -12.13 20.26 6.54
CA ILE A 24 -12.52 19.22 5.58
C ILE A 24 -13.54 18.25 6.18
N VAL A 25 -13.47 17.95 7.48
CA VAL A 25 -14.48 17.12 8.14
C VAL A 25 -15.84 17.82 8.14
N GLU A 26 -15.91 19.10 8.51
CA GLU A 26 -17.14 19.90 8.47
C GLU A 26 -17.75 19.89 7.06
N GLN A 27 -16.95 20.14 6.02
CA GLN A 27 -17.40 20.11 4.64
C GLN A 27 -17.89 18.73 4.19
N LEU A 28 -17.25 17.63 4.65
CA LEU A 28 -17.66 16.27 4.32
C LEU A 28 -19.01 15.90 4.95
N LEU A 29 -19.33 16.42 6.13
CA LEU A 29 -20.61 16.21 6.79
C LEU A 29 -21.79 16.86 6.04
N ASP A 30 -21.53 17.94 5.29
CA ASP A 30 -22.54 18.65 4.48
C ASP A 30 -22.76 18.01 3.08
N VAL A 31 -21.93 17.02 2.72
CA VAL A 31 -22.04 16.37 1.41
C VAL A 31 -22.92 15.12 1.49
N HIS A 32 -24.00 15.12 0.70
CA HIS A 32 -25.00 14.04 0.72
C HIS A 32 -24.75 12.90 -0.29
N THR A 33 -23.73 13.00 -1.13
CA THR A 33 -23.42 11.97 -2.13
C THR A 33 -21.99 11.41 -1.94
N PRO A 34 -21.80 10.08 -2.05
CA PRO A 34 -20.48 9.45 -1.93
C PRO A 34 -19.47 10.02 -2.93
N GLU A 35 -19.90 10.28 -4.16
CA GLU A 35 -19.06 10.84 -5.23
C GLU A 35 -18.63 12.28 -4.93
N GLY A 36 -19.52 13.08 -4.32
CA GLY A 36 -19.21 14.42 -3.85
C GLY A 36 -18.19 14.42 -2.74
N ALA A 37 -18.37 13.55 -1.74
CA ALA A 37 -17.43 13.38 -0.65
C ALA A 37 -16.04 12.93 -1.15
N LEU A 38 -16.00 11.99 -2.08
CA LEU A 38 -14.75 11.50 -2.66
C LEU A 38 -14.02 12.62 -3.42
N ARG A 39 -14.71 13.39 -4.27
CA ARG A 39 -14.12 14.52 -5.01
C ARG A 39 -13.60 15.61 -4.07
N LEU A 40 -14.37 15.94 -3.03
CA LEU A 40 -13.98 16.94 -2.03
C LEU A 40 -12.72 16.51 -1.29
N PHE A 41 -12.69 15.28 -0.79
CA PHE A 41 -11.54 14.75 -0.07
C PHE A 41 -10.31 14.59 -0.97
N GLN A 42 -10.48 14.14 -2.22
CA GLN A 42 -9.40 14.07 -3.20
C GLN A 42 -8.80 15.46 -3.47
N GLY A 43 -9.62 16.48 -3.67
CA GLY A 43 -9.16 17.87 -3.86
C GLY A 43 -8.37 18.38 -2.64
N PHE A 44 -8.83 18.06 -1.44
CA PHE A 44 -8.12 18.39 -0.20
C PHE A 44 -6.75 17.70 -0.14
N LEU A 45 -6.67 16.39 -0.44
CA LEU A 45 -5.42 15.64 -0.44
C LEU A 45 -4.43 16.17 -1.49
N LEU A 46 -4.89 16.47 -2.70
CA LEU A 46 -4.03 17.02 -3.76
C LEU A 46 -3.40 18.36 -3.35
N LYS A 47 -4.16 19.26 -2.72
CA LYS A 47 -3.64 20.51 -2.15
C LYS A 47 -2.59 20.26 -1.07
N ARG A 48 -2.81 19.27 -0.21
CA ARG A 48 -1.85 18.89 0.86
C ARG A 48 -0.56 18.31 0.28
N VAL A 49 -0.66 17.42 -0.69
CA VAL A 49 0.52 16.85 -1.38
C VAL A 49 1.34 17.94 -2.05
N ALA A 50 0.70 18.91 -2.71
CA ALA A 50 1.40 20.03 -3.37
C ALA A 50 2.21 20.90 -2.39
N THR A 51 1.79 20.99 -1.11
CA THR A 51 2.45 21.79 -0.06
C THR A 51 3.38 20.98 0.85
N THR A 52 3.38 19.67 0.72
CA THR A 52 4.18 18.78 1.58
C THR A 52 5.60 18.65 1.03
N ARG A 53 6.58 18.56 1.93
CA ARG A 53 7.97 18.28 1.56
C ARG A 53 8.05 16.98 0.76
N ARG A 54 8.66 17.06 -0.43
CA ARG A 54 8.87 15.87 -1.27
C ARG A 54 9.75 14.84 -0.54
N PRO A 55 9.42 13.54 -0.63
CA PRO A 55 10.28 12.49 -0.11
C PRO A 55 11.65 12.54 -0.78
N HIS A 56 12.65 12.01 -0.11
CA HIS A 56 13.99 11.91 -0.69
C HIS A 56 13.96 11.06 -1.98
N PRO A 57 14.64 11.44 -3.08
CA PRO A 57 14.64 10.68 -4.34
C PRO A 57 15.02 9.20 -4.16
N GLY A 58 15.95 8.89 -3.26
CA GLY A 58 16.31 7.52 -2.91
C GLY A 58 15.17 6.72 -2.28
N THR A 59 14.33 7.34 -1.44
CA THR A 59 13.14 6.69 -0.88
C THR A 59 12.14 6.39 -1.98
N VAL A 60 11.88 7.35 -2.87
CA VAL A 60 10.99 7.15 -4.02
C VAL A 60 11.49 6.02 -4.91
N ARG A 61 12.79 5.99 -5.21
CA ARG A 61 13.42 4.91 -5.98
C ARG A 61 13.25 3.55 -5.30
N ALA A 62 13.52 3.45 -4.00
CA ALA A 62 13.36 2.20 -3.27
C ALA A 62 11.90 1.71 -3.27
N VAL A 63 10.92 2.60 -3.09
CA VAL A 63 9.49 2.25 -3.19
C VAL A 63 9.15 1.75 -4.60
N ARG A 64 9.63 2.42 -5.66
CA ARG A 64 9.45 1.98 -7.05
C ARG A 64 10.02 0.57 -7.29
N GLU A 65 11.21 0.29 -6.79
CA GLU A 65 11.82 -1.04 -6.92
C GLU A 65 10.99 -2.13 -6.21
N ILE A 66 10.49 -1.85 -5.00
CA ILE A 66 9.59 -2.77 -4.31
C ILE A 66 8.35 -3.07 -5.15
N LEU A 67 7.69 -2.03 -5.67
CA LEU A 67 6.46 -2.19 -6.45
C LEU A 67 6.70 -2.87 -7.79
N LYS A 68 7.77 -2.48 -8.51
CA LYS A 68 8.20 -3.06 -9.78
C LYS A 68 8.46 -4.56 -9.67
N HIS A 69 9.14 -4.96 -8.60
CA HIS A 69 9.47 -6.35 -8.32
C HIS A 69 8.40 -7.07 -7.47
N ARG A 70 7.21 -6.48 -7.30
CA ARG A 70 6.08 -7.08 -6.57
C ARG A 70 6.46 -7.53 -5.15
N GLY A 71 7.36 -6.80 -4.50
CA GLY A 71 7.87 -7.13 -3.18
C GLY A 71 8.92 -8.26 -3.14
N LEU A 72 9.42 -8.71 -4.28
CA LEU A 72 10.43 -9.78 -4.40
C LEU A 72 11.86 -9.24 -4.38
N VAL A 73 12.12 -8.25 -3.56
CA VAL A 73 13.43 -7.63 -3.42
C VAL A 73 13.85 -7.65 -1.96
N SER A 74 15.12 -7.98 -1.70
CA SER A 74 15.66 -7.97 -0.35
C SER A 74 15.94 -6.54 0.14
N VAL A 75 15.90 -6.33 1.46
CA VAL A 75 16.22 -5.03 2.07
C VAL A 75 17.65 -4.62 1.76
N SER A 76 18.58 -5.57 1.75
CA SER A 76 19.99 -5.34 1.41
C SER A 76 20.18 -4.89 -0.04
N ASP A 77 19.46 -5.51 -1.00
CA ASP A 77 19.52 -5.11 -2.40
C ASP A 77 18.92 -3.72 -2.63
N LEU A 78 17.80 -3.41 -1.95
CA LEU A 78 17.22 -2.07 -1.97
C LEU A 78 18.19 -1.01 -1.45
N ALA A 79 18.82 -1.29 -0.31
CA ALA A 79 19.80 -0.38 0.28
C ALA A 79 20.98 -0.13 -0.68
N ARG A 80 21.49 -1.19 -1.31
CA ARG A 80 22.55 -1.12 -2.32
C ARG A 80 22.10 -0.30 -3.55
N THR A 81 20.88 -0.53 -4.03
CA THR A 81 20.32 0.16 -5.20
C THR A 81 20.24 1.68 -5.02
N VAL A 82 19.98 2.13 -3.78
CA VAL A 82 19.87 3.58 -3.47
C VAL A 82 21.14 4.16 -2.85
N GLY A 83 22.21 3.36 -2.70
CA GLY A 83 23.49 3.80 -2.13
C GLY A 83 23.45 4.07 -0.63
N TRP A 84 22.59 3.36 0.13
CA TRP A 84 22.43 3.54 1.58
C TRP A 84 22.80 2.29 2.35
N SER A 85 23.06 2.45 3.66
CA SER A 85 23.03 1.34 4.60
C SER A 85 21.57 0.92 4.86
N GLU A 86 21.34 -0.35 5.25
CA GLU A 86 20.01 -0.83 5.64
C GLU A 86 19.41 0.02 6.77
N ARG A 87 20.20 0.43 7.76
CA ARG A 87 19.80 1.33 8.85
C ARG A 87 19.30 2.68 8.32
N THR A 88 19.96 3.24 7.31
CA THR A 88 19.52 4.51 6.69
C THR A 88 18.21 4.32 5.93
N LEU A 89 18.08 3.23 5.19
CA LEU A 89 16.86 2.86 4.47
C LEU A 89 15.68 2.72 5.43
N GLU A 90 15.83 1.93 6.50
CA GLU A 90 14.81 1.73 7.54
C GLU A 90 14.36 3.06 8.16
N ARG A 91 15.31 3.90 8.57
CA ARG A 91 15.01 5.21 9.16
C ARG A 91 14.26 6.12 8.19
N ARG A 92 14.66 6.16 6.91
CA ARG A 92 13.99 6.95 5.88
C ARG A 92 12.58 6.45 5.61
N PHE A 93 12.40 5.14 5.53
CA PHE A 93 11.08 4.54 5.34
C PHE A 93 10.15 4.85 6.50
N ALA A 94 10.61 4.74 7.75
CA ALA A 94 9.80 5.12 8.92
C ALA A 94 9.36 6.58 8.87
N GLN A 95 10.23 7.49 8.42
CA GLN A 95 9.95 8.93 8.36
C GLN A 95 9.08 9.36 7.17
N GLU A 96 9.30 8.77 5.99
CA GLU A 96 8.76 9.27 4.72
C GLU A 96 7.66 8.36 4.14
N VAL A 97 7.60 7.07 4.54
CA VAL A 97 6.62 6.08 4.08
C VAL A 97 5.67 5.65 5.21
N GLY A 98 6.17 5.65 6.46
CA GLY A 98 5.42 5.18 7.64
C GLY A 98 5.42 3.67 7.82
N LEU A 99 6.04 2.91 6.92
CA LEU A 99 6.18 1.46 6.96
C LEU A 99 7.66 1.08 6.84
N SER A 100 8.04 -0.10 7.35
CA SER A 100 9.36 -0.63 7.04
C SER A 100 9.45 -1.10 5.59
N PRO A 101 10.66 -1.13 4.96
CA PRO A 101 10.85 -1.69 3.63
C PRO A 101 10.33 -3.13 3.51
N LYS A 102 10.57 -3.94 4.55
CA LYS A 102 10.11 -5.32 4.64
C LYS A 102 8.59 -5.41 4.63
N LEU A 103 7.90 -4.57 5.43
CA LEU A 103 6.43 -4.58 5.49
C LEU A 103 5.82 -4.12 4.17
N LEU A 104 6.37 -3.08 3.52
CA LEU A 104 5.92 -2.66 2.21
C LEU A 104 6.10 -3.76 1.15
N SER A 105 7.24 -4.48 1.18
CA SER A 105 7.48 -5.62 0.29
C SER A 105 6.47 -6.75 0.51
N GLN A 106 6.16 -7.07 1.77
CA GLN A 106 5.13 -8.07 2.11
C GLN A 106 3.74 -7.63 1.63
N THR A 107 3.38 -6.36 1.84
CA THR A 107 2.13 -5.78 1.35
C THR A 107 2.04 -5.85 -0.18
N ALA A 108 3.11 -5.51 -0.90
CA ALA A 108 3.16 -5.60 -2.35
C ALA A 108 2.97 -7.03 -2.86
N ARG A 109 3.58 -8.03 -2.20
CA ARG A 109 3.35 -9.46 -2.51
C ARG A 109 1.91 -9.89 -2.26
N PHE A 110 1.33 -9.46 -1.14
CA PHE A 110 -0.07 -9.73 -0.83
C PHE A 110 -1.01 -9.13 -1.88
N HIS A 111 -0.78 -7.90 -2.33
CA HIS A 111 -1.53 -7.30 -3.43
C HIS A 111 -1.35 -8.05 -4.76
N CYS A 112 -0.13 -8.50 -5.06
CA CYS A 112 0.12 -9.34 -6.23
C CYS A 112 -0.70 -10.64 -6.17
N LEU A 113 -0.72 -11.30 -5.01
CA LEU A 113 -1.52 -12.49 -4.78
C LEU A 113 -3.01 -12.23 -5.06
N LEU A 114 -3.59 -11.17 -4.48
CA LEU A 114 -4.99 -10.81 -4.71
C LEU A 114 -5.31 -10.55 -6.18
N ALA A 115 -4.36 -9.97 -6.93
CA ALA A 115 -4.51 -9.71 -8.37
C ALA A 115 -4.38 -10.98 -9.23
N CYS A 116 -3.65 -11.98 -8.76
CA CYS A 116 -3.42 -13.24 -9.48
C CYS A 116 -4.49 -14.29 -9.24
N VAL A 117 -5.27 -14.17 -8.16
CA VAL A 117 -6.34 -15.14 -7.85
C VAL A 117 -7.52 -14.92 -8.79
N SER A 118 -7.92 -16.00 -9.47
CA SER A 118 -9.13 -16.08 -10.28
C SER A 118 -10.04 -17.19 -9.76
N PRO A 119 -11.38 -17.02 -9.78
CA PRO A 119 -12.32 -18.08 -9.42
C PRO A 119 -12.13 -19.36 -10.23
N GLU A 120 -11.59 -19.20 -11.44
CA GLU A 120 -11.33 -20.30 -12.37
C GLU A 120 -10.04 -21.08 -12.02
N ARG A 121 -9.16 -20.52 -11.19
CA ARG A 121 -7.88 -21.13 -10.79
C ARG A 121 -7.96 -21.84 -9.43
N LYS A 122 -9.06 -22.48 -9.10
CA LYS A 122 -9.29 -23.14 -7.80
C LYS A 122 -8.25 -24.24 -7.41
N GLU A 123 -7.31 -24.60 -8.30
CA GLU A 123 -6.63 -25.89 -8.12
C GLU A 123 -5.12 -25.84 -7.84
N LYS A 124 -4.46 -24.67 -7.80
CA LYS A 124 -2.99 -24.65 -7.67
C LYS A 124 -2.45 -23.59 -6.71
N TRP A 125 -2.80 -23.70 -5.44
CA TRP A 125 -2.22 -22.84 -4.39
C TRP A 125 -0.69 -22.89 -4.35
N ALA A 126 -0.09 -24.06 -4.61
CA ALA A 126 1.36 -24.21 -4.68
C ALA A 126 1.98 -23.41 -5.82
N SER A 127 1.38 -23.47 -7.02
CA SER A 127 1.82 -22.67 -8.18
C SER A 127 1.64 -21.17 -7.90
N LEU A 128 0.49 -20.77 -7.35
CA LEU A 128 0.21 -19.39 -7.00
C LEU A 128 1.18 -18.84 -5.95
N ALA A 129 1.53 -19.68 -4.94
CA ALA A 129 2.54 -19.32 -3.96
C ALA A 129 3.88 -19.01 -4.64
N TRP A 130 4.32 -19.88 -5.52
CA TRP A 130 5.55 -19.69 -6.28
C TRP A 130 5.51 -18.44 -7.17
N ASP A 131 4.44 -18.26 -7.96
CA ASP A 131 4.24 -17.12 -8.86
C ASP A 131 4.25 -15.77 -8.14
N CYS A 132 3.80 -15.75 -6.87
CA CYS A 132 3.79 -14.57 -6.00
C CYS A 132 5.01 -14.49 -5.07
N GLY A 133 6.00 -15.39 -5.19
CA GLY A 133 7.26 -15.38 -4.45
C GLY A 133 7.13 -15.75 -2.97
N PHE A 134 6.18 -16.62 -2.65
CA PHE A 134 6.14 -17.30 -1.37
C PHE A 134 6.97 -18.59 -1.44
N ALA A 135 7.66 -18.93 -0.36
CA ALA A 135 8.52 -20.11 -0.33
C ALA A 135 7.72 -21.42 -0.51
N ASP A 136 6.51 -21.46 0.04
CA ASP A 136 5.59 -22.59 -0.02
C ASP A 136 4.15 -22.15 0.26
N GLN A 137 3.22 -23.08 0.13
CA GLN A 137 1.80 -22.86 0.42
C GLN A 137 1.53 -22.49 1.89
N ALA A 138 2.32 -23.04 2.82
CA ALA A 138 2.17 -22.73 4.24
C ALA A 138 2.63 -21.31 4.56
N HIS A 139 3.68 -20.82 3.92
CA HIS A 139 4.12 -19.43 3.99
C HIS A 139 3.05 -18.48 3.42
N LEU A 140 2.49 -18.79 2.25
CA LEU A 140 1.38 -18.04 1.67
C LEU A 140 0.19 -18.00 2.66
N ALA A 141 -0.21 -19.11 3.23
CA ALA A 141 -1.34 -19.18 4.16
C ALA A 141 -1.11 -18.33 5.42
N ARG A 142 0.11 -18.35 5.99
CA ARG A 142 0.49 -17.50 7.12
C ARG A 142 0.41 -16.02 6.79
N GLU A 143 0.94 -15.60 5.63
CA GLU A 143 0.90 -14.20 5.21
C GLU A 143 -0.53 -13.73 4.92
N VAL A 144 -1.36 -14.54 4.25
CA VAL A 144 -2.77 -14.24 4.03
C VAL A 144 -3.51 -14.08 5.36
N ASN A 145 -3.33 -15.00 6.29
CA ASN A 145 -3.97 -14.90 7.60
C ASN A 145 -3.52 -13.65 8.36
N ARG A 146 -2.25 -13.29 8.26
CA ARG A 146 -1.70 -12.08 8.87
C ARG A 146 -2.31 -10.79 8.32
N PHE A 147 -2.52 -10.69 6.98
CA PHE A 147 -3.02 -9.49 6.34
C PHE A 147 -4.55 -9.41 6.28
N ALA A 148 -5.23 -10.54 6.12
CA ALA A 148 -6.68 -10.60 5.93
C ALA A 148 -7.44 -11.18 7.14
N GLY A 149 -6.75 -11.67 8.18
CA GLY A 149 -7.39 -12.28 9.35
C GLY A 149 -8.14 -13.57 9.04
N SER A 150 -7.95 -14.15 7.84
CA SER A 150 -8.66 -15.34 7.39
C SER A 150 -7.77 -16.26 6.57
N SER A 151 -8.19 -17.53 6.41
CA SER A 151 -7.48 -18.45 5.53
C SER A 151 -7.64 -18.05 4.06
N PRO A 152 -6.69 -18.43 3.17
CA PRO A 152 -6.78 -18.15 1.75
C PRO A 152 -8.12 -18.57 1.14
N MET A 153 -8.61 -19.78 1.44
CA MET A 153 -9.90 -20.26 0.91
C MET A 153 -11.07 -19.36 1.33
N ARG A 154 -11.13 -18.95 2.59
CA ARG A 154 -12.23 -18.09 3.09
C ARG A 154 -12.16 -16.70 2.48
N LEU A 155 -10.96 -16.13 2.33
CA LEU A 155 -10.76 -14.83 1.72
C LEU A 155 -11.25 -14.82 0.27
N PHE A 156 -10.96 -15.88 -0.47
CA PHE A 156 -11.26 -15.95 -1.90
C PHE A 156 -12.70 -16.40 -2.20
N ASP A 157 -13.36 -17.10 -1.28
CA ASP A 157 -14.77 -17.50 -1.46
C ASP A 157 -15.75 -16.33 -1.17
N LYS A 158 -15.43 -15.44 -0.22
CA LYS A 158 -16.39 -14.43 0.27
C LYS A 158 -16.08 -12.99 -0.11
N GLU A 159 -14.81 -12.62 -0.25
CA GLU A 159 -14.40 -11.22 -0.34
C GLU A 159 -13.80 -10.82 -1.70
N LEU A 160 -13.70 -11.77 -2.62
CA LEU A 160 -13.04 -11.53 -3.91
C LEU A 160 -13.70 -10.42 -4.75
N ALA A 161 -15.02 -10.27 -4.66
CA ALA A 161 -15.75 -9.25 -5.41
C ALA A 161 -15.36 -7.82 -4.94
N LEU A 162 -15.29 -7.59 -3.64
CA LEU A 162 -14.90 -6.30 -3.07
C LEU A 162 -13.41 -6.02 -3.26
N ALA A 163 -12.55 -7.02 -3.04
CA ALA A 163 -11.11 -6.90 -3.26
C ALA A 163 -10.79 -6.61 -4.74
N ARG A 164 -11.47 -7.25 -5.69
CA ARG A 164 -11.34 -6.94 -7.12
C ARG A 164 -11.81 -5.53 -7.47
N MET A 165 -12.90 -5.08 -6.88
CA MET A 165 -13.41 -3.73 -7.10
C MET A 165 -12.44 -2.66 -6.59
N LEU A 166 -11.78 -2.87 -5.45
CA LEU A 166 -10.85 -1.92 -4.83
C LEU A 166 -9.42 -2.05 -5.35
N LEU A 167 -8.99 -3.24 -5.74
CA LEU A 167 -7.60 -3.60 -6.05
C LEU A 167 -7.40 -4.02 -7.52
N SER A 168 -8.33 -3.70 -8.43
CA SER A 168 -8.17 -4.07 -9.83
C SER A 168 -6.84 -3.53 -10.37
N PRO A 169 -6.07 -4.36 -11.12
CA PRO A 169 -4.79 -3.94 -11.72
C PRO A 169 -4.91 -2.68 -12.58
N GLU A 170 -6.09 -2.46 -13.17
CA GLU A 170 -6.40 -1.27 -13.98
C GLU A 170 -6.50 -0.01 -13.11
N ARG A 171 -7.10 -0.10 -11.93
CA ARG A 171 -7.15 1.02 -10.98
C ARG A 171 -5.77 1.31 -10.37
N LEU A 172 -5.03 0.28 -9.99
CA LEU A 172 -3.65 0.45 -9.54
C LEU A 172 -2.76 1.04 -10.65
N ARG A 173 -2.90 0.61 -11.90
CA ARG A 173 -2.22 1.21 -13.06
C ARG A 173 -2.65 2.65 -13.32
N ALA A 174 -3.90 3.01 -13.08
CA ALA A 174 -4.35 4.39 -13.20
C ALA A 174 -3.72 5.34 -12.15
N TYR A 175 -3.30 4.81 -10.99
CA TYR A 175 -2.58 5.59 -9.97
C TYR A 175 -1.05 5.56 -10.12
N LEU A 176 -0.48 4.58 -10.81
CA LEU A 176 0.97 4.43 -11.02
C LEU A 176 1.57 5.29 -12.17
N PRO A 177 0.86 5.70 -13.25
CA PRO A 177 1.47 6.43 -14.36
C PRO A 177 2.00 7.82 -14.01
N GLN A 178 1.57 8.40 -12.89
CA GLN A 178 2.08 9.70 -12.44
C GLN A 178 3.45 9.60 -11.75
N ILE A 179 3.90 8.40 -11.45
CA ILE A 179 5.20 8.13 -10.81
C ILE A 179 6.33 8.03 -11.86
N ASP A 180 5.99 7.73 -13.13
CA ASP A 180 6.95 7.56 -14.23
C ASP A 180 7.29 8.86 -15.00
N LYS A 181 6.65 9.98 -14.68
CA LYS A 181 6.83 11.27 -15.40
C LYS A 181 7.54 12.34 -14.60
N SER A 182 8.30 11.99 -13.53
CA SER A 182 9.08 12.96 -12.74
C SER A 182 10.53 12.57 -12.62
#